data_b3193e110500ad78dd3a49704813fab0
#
_entry.id   b3193e110500ad78dd3a49704813fab0
#
_cell.length_a   1.000
_cell.length_b   1.000
_cell.length_c   1.000
_cell.angle_alpha   90.00
_cell.angle_beta   90.00
_cell.angle_gamma   90.00
#
_symmetry.space_group_name_H-M   'P 1'
#
loop_
_entity.id
_entity.type
_entity.pdbx_description
1 polymer ?
#
loop_
_entity_poly.entity_id
_entity_poly.type
_entity_poly.pdbx_seq_one_letter_code
_entity_poly.pdbx_strand_id
1 'polypeptide(L)'
;LTVTGGRGANQTKNQELSWLLVLSGMQYGLDPSDKEAFISGLISNSKIYGKIDGMSESDALGLAAYIENNDDWYNSHVSQCEKFMSIVGATNQPKKYVKDDSSLSINKQAKKLYEEEYGRKLDLDKWNPADVWLEYKTVPTFKTLAELNNWLIDSLHKGTGFIGVSLKK
;
A
#
# COMPACT_ATOMS: atom_id res chain seq x y z
N LEU A 1 -17.84 -5.11 -4.95
CA LEU A 1 -16.96 -6.02 -4.19
C LEU A 1 -17.75 -7.28 -3.83
N THR A 2 -17.68 -8.27 -4.72
CA THR A 2 -18.21 -9.61 -4.43
C THR A 2 -17.23 -10.29 -3.49
N VAL A 3 -17.65 -10.44 -2.28
CA VAL A 3 -16.79 -10.88 -1.21
C VAL A 3 -17.02 -12.36 -0.94
N THR A 4 -16.06 -13.18 -1.29
CA THR A 4 -15.96 -14.59 -0.89
C THR A 4 -14.89 -14.74 0.18
N GLY A 5 -15.18 -14.33 1.39
CA GLY A 5 -14.32 -14.48 2.56
C GLY A 5 -15.09 -14.22 3.83
N GLY A 6 -14.68 -14.81 4.95
CA GLY A 6 -15.31 -14.53 6.25
C GLY A 6 -15.25 -13.05 6.63
N ARG A 7 -16.12 -12.61 7.53
CA ARG A 7 -16.22 -11.19 7.95
C ARG A 7 -14.88 -10.52 8.26
N GLY A 8 -13.93 -11.25 8.87
CA GLY A 8 -12.63 -10.72 9.24
C GLY A 8 -11.72 -10.44 8.04
N ALA A 9 -11.68 -11.36 7.05
CA ALA A 9 -10.86 -11.19 5.84
C ALA A 9 -11.32 -9.99 5.00
N ASN A 10 -12.63 -9.75 4.92
CA ASN A 10 -13.21 -8.62 4.19
C ASN A 10 -12.94 -7.29 4.87
N GLN A 11 -13.05 -7.26 6.18
CA GLN A 11 -12.74 -6.07 6.95
C GLN A 11 -11.28 -5.68 6.79
N THR A 12 -10.36 -6.65 6.84
CA THR A 12 -8.93 -6.42 6.61
C THR A 12 -8.67 -5.88 5.21
N LYS A 13 -9.24 -6.51 4.18
CA LYS A 13 -9.11 -6.05 2.80
C LYS A 13 -9.63 -4.62 2.61
N ASN A 14 -10.79 -4.31 3.15
CA ASN A 14 -11.37 -2.97 3.07
C ASN A 14 -10.53 -1.94 3.83
N GLN A 15 -9.94 -2.33 4.95
CA GLN A 15 -9.02 -1.49 5.72
C GLN A 15 -7.77 -1.15 4.92
N GLU A 16 -7.14 -2.13 4.29
CA GLU A 16 -5.95 -1.94 3.46
C GLU A 16 -6.23 -1.04 2.26
N LEU A 17 -7.32 -1.33 1.53
CA LEU A 17 -7.68 -0.57 0.33
C LEU A 17 -8.16 0.85 0.66
N SER A 18 -8.92 1.04 1.72
CA SER A 18 -9.35 2.38 2.15
C SER A 18 -8.17 3.22 2.67
N TRP A 19 -7.21 2.60 3.35
CA TRP A 19 -5.97 3.27 3.75
C TRP A 19 -5.18 3.76 2.54
N LEU A 20 -5.02 2.92 1.51
CA LEU A 20 -4.36 3.29 0.25
C LEU A 20 -5.11 4.42 -0.47
N LEU A 21 -6.43 4.39 -0.48
CA LEU A 21 -7.25 5.44 -1.10
C LEU A 21 -7.05 6.79 -0.40
N VAL A 22 -7.04 6.80 0.92
CA VAL A 22 -6.76 8.01 1.73
C VAL A 22 -5.34 8.51 1.47
N LEU A 23 -4.34 7.63 1.50
CA LEU A 23 -2.95 8.00 1.22
C LEU A 23 -2.80 8.60 -0.18
N SER A 24 -3.39 7.96 -1.20
CA SER A 24 -3.35 8.45 -2.57
C SER A 24 -3.97 9.85 -2.70
N GLY A 25 -5.09 10.09 -2.04
CA GLY A 25 -5.72 11.41 -2.00
C GLY A 25 -4.84 12.48 -1.35
N MET A 26 -4.22 12.16 -0.24
CA MET A 26 -3.33 13.10 0.47
C MET A 26 -2.05 13.37 -0.34
N GLN A 27 -1.44 12.36 -0.93
CA GLN A 27 -0.26 12.53 -1.79
C GLN A 27 -0.58 13.25 -3.11
N TYR A 28 -1.80 13.17 -3.58
CA TYR A 28 -2.28 13.97 -4.72
C TYR A 28 -2.45 15.46 -4.36
N GLY A 29 -2.63 15.77 -3.08
CA GLY A 29 -2.75 17.15 -2.58
C GLY A 29 -4.13 17.52 -2.04
N LEU A 30 -5.03 16.55 -1.83
CA LEU A 30 -6.29 16.82 -1.15
C LEU A 30 -6.07 17.12 0.33
N ASP A 31 -6.84 18.08 0.87
CA ASP A 31 -6.77 18.46 2.28
C ASP A 31 -7.75 17.62 3.11
N PRO A 32 -7.25 16.76 4.03
CA PRO A 32 -8.10 15.92 4.86
C PRO A 32 -8.82 16.67 6.00
N SER A 33 -8.51 17.93 6.24
CA SER A 33 -9.17 18.74 7.27
C SER A 33 -10.63 19.04 6.95
N ASP A 34 -11.00 19.06 5.68
CA ASP A 34 -12.38 19.12 5.19
C ASP A 34 -12.80 17.71 4.74
N LYS A 35 -13.40 16.95 5.64
CA LYS A 35 -13.79 15.55 5.38
C LYS A 35 -14.70 15.39 4.17
N GLU A 36 -15.72 16.22 4.04
CA GLU A 36 -16.69 16.12 2.93
C GLU A 36 -16.02 16.37 1.57
N ALA A 37 -15.26 17.45 1.46
CA ALA A 37 -14.52 17.78 0.26
C ALA A 37 -13.44 16.74 -0.06
N PHE A 38 -12.75 16.23 0.97
CA PHE A 38 -11.73 15.20 0.80
C PHE A 38 -12.31 13.90 0.23
N ILE A 39 -13.39 13.40 0.83
CA ILE A 39 -14.04 12.16 0.36
C ILE A 39 -14.62 12.32 -1.03
N SER A 40 -15.26 13.45 -1.32
CA SER A 40 -15.72 13.79 -2.68
C SER A 40 -14.58 13.79 -3.68
N GLY A 41 -13.42 14.35 -3.31
CA GLY A 41 -12.20 14.37 -4.13
C GLY A 41 -11.65 12.99 -4.43
N LEU A 42 -11.72 12.05 -3.48
CA LEU A 42 -11.23 10.68 -3.68
C LEU A 42 -11.90 9.96 -4.85
N ILE A 43 -13.17 10.19 -5.07
CA ILE A 43 -13.99 9.50 -6.06
C ILE A 43 -14.16 10.27 -7.36
N SER A 44 -13.95 11.58 -7.36
CA SER A 44 -14.13 12.43 -8.54
C SER A 44 -12.90 12.48 -9.45
N ASN A 45 -11.77 11.94 -9.02
CA ASN A 45 -10.50 12.02 -9.76
C ASN A 45 -9.87 10.64 -9.92
N SER A 46 -9.89 10.13 -11.16
CA SER A 46 -9.27 8.83 -11.49
C SER A 46 -7.75 8.79 -11.26
N LYS A 47 -7.08 9.93 -11.15
CA LYS A 47 -5.66 10.00 -10.79
C LYS A 47 -5.40 9.64 -9.33
N ILE A 48 -6.44 9.53 -8.52
CA ILE A 48 -6.36 9.10 -7.12
C ILE A 48 -6.62 7.61 -7.02
N TYR A 49 -7.85 7.15 -7.31
CA TYR A 49 -8.18 5.73 -7.18
C TYR A 49 -7.54 4.85 -8.27
N GLY A 50 -7.35 5.37 -9.46
CA GLY A 50 -6.74 4.64 -10.57
C GLY A 50 -5.25 4.31 -10.38
N LYS A 51 -4.59 4.91 -9.40
CA LYS A 51 -3.22 4.54 -9.00
C LYS A 51 -3.16 3.26 -8.15
N ILE A 52 -4.29 2.84 -7.60
CA ILE A 52 -4.36 1.64 -6.77
C ILE A 52 -4.66 0.45 -7.69
N ASP A 53 -3.73 -0.51 -7.73
CA ASP A 53 -3.83 -1.66 -8.60
C ASP A 53 -5.10 -2.46 -8.35
N GLY A 54 -5.86 -2.72 -9.42
CA GLY A 54 -7.12 -3.46 -9.37
C GLY A 54 -8.33 -2.70 -8.78
N MET A 55 -8.21 -1.40 -8.47
CA MET A 55 -9.33 -0.60 -7.97
C MET A 55 -10.12 0.05 -9.12
N SER A 56 -11.40 -0.31 -9.23
CA SER A 56 -12.35 0.35 -10.12
C SER A 56 -12.96 1.60 -9.48
N GLU A 57 -13.64 2.44 -10.29
CA GLU A 57 -14.44 3.55 -9.76
C GLU A 57 -15.51 3.07 -8.79
N SER A 58 -16.17 1.97 -9.10
CA SER A 58 -17.19 1.35 -8.23
C SER A 58 -16.61 0.93 -6.88
N ASP A 59 -15.40 0.35 -6.87
CA ASP A 59 -14.68 -0.01 -5.63
C ASP A 59 -14.37 1.24 -4.80
N ALA A 60 -13.89 2.30 -5.45
CA ALA A 60 -13.59 3.57 -4.80
C ALA A 60 -14.83 4.20 -4.17
N LEU A 61 -15.95 4.19 -4.88
CA LEU A 61 -17.24 4.67 -4.36
C LEU A 61 -17.66 3.91 -3.10
N GLY A 62 -17.57 2.58 -3.11
CA GLY A 62 -17.91 1.75 -1.95
C GLY A 62 -17.02 2.01 -0.75
N LEU A 63 -15.72 2.16 -0.96
CA LEU A 63 -14.75 2.47 0.10
C LEU A 63 -14.91 3.89 0.66
N ALA A 64 -15.17 4.87 -0.21
CA ALA A 64 -15.43 6.24 0.20
C ALA A 64 -16.68 6.33 1.07
N ALA A 65 -17.77 5.65 0.71
CA ALA A 65 -18.98 5.56 1.51
C ALA A 65 -18.71 4.93 2.89
N TYR A 66 -17.87 3.90 2.92
CA TYR A 66 -17.48 3.23 4.16
C TYR A 66 -16.72 4.17 5.10
N ILE A 67 -15.76 4.93 4.58
CA ILE A 67 -14.98 5.92 5.34
C ILE A 67 -15.87 7.07 5.80
N GLU A 68 -16.78 7.54 4.93
CA GLU A 68 -17.72 8.63 5.24
C GLU A 68 -18.61 8.31 6.42
N ASN A 69 -19.07 7.06 6.50
CA ASN A 69 -19.97 6.60 7.55
C ASN A 69 -19.26 6.11 8.82
N ASN A 70 -17.92 6.20 8.87
CA ASN A 70 -17.11 5.72 9.98
C ASN A 70 -16.00 6.71 10.33
N ASP A 71 -16.29 7.65 11.23
CA ASP A 71 -15.35 8.71 11.63
C ASP A 71 -14.06 8.16 12.23
N ASP A 72 -14.14 7.08 13.01
CA ASP A 72 -12.96 6.47 13.63
C ASP A 72 -11.98 5.94 12.58
N TRP A 73 -12.50 5.34 11.51
CA TRP A 73 -11.68 4.87 10.38
C TRP A 73 -11.08 6.02 9.60
N TYR A 74 -11.89 7.03 9.29
CA TYR A 74 -11.40 8.22 8.60
C TYR A 74 -10.27 8.89 9.37
N ASN A 75 -10.48 9.18 10.64
CA ASN A 75 -9.49 9.86 11.48
C ASN A 75 -8.22 9.02 11.66
N SER A 76 -8.37 7.71 11.85
CA SER A 76 -7.25 6.78 11.99
C SER A 76 -6.43 6.70 10.70
N HIS A 77 -7.07 6.58 9.54
CA HIS A 77 -6.39 6.54 8.26
C HIS A 77 -5.64 7.84 7.96
N VAL A 78 -6.27 8.99 8.16
CA VAL A 78 -5.64 10.31 7.97
C VAL A 78 -4.42 10.44 8.86
N SER A 79 -4.55 10.16 10.15
CA SER A 79 -3.45 10.26 11.12
C SER A 79 -2.28 9.33 10.76
N GLN A 80 -2.56 8.09 10.39
CA GLN A 80 -1.54 7.13 9.98
C GLN A 80 -0.83 7.53 8.68
N CYS A 81 -1.57 8.04 7.70
CA CYS A 81 -1.02 8.52 6.45
C CYS A 81 -0.13 9.76 6.64
N GLU A 82 -0.56 10.71 7.46
CA GLU A 82 0.26 11.88 7.82
C GLU A 82 1.57 11.47 8.47
N LYS A 83 1.51 10.55 9.42
CA LYS A 83 2.68 10.02 10.11
C LYS A 83 3.61 9.29 9.14
N PHE A 84 3.06 8.44 8.28
CA PHE A 84 3.83 7.74 7.25
C PHE A 84 4.56 8.71 6.33
N MET A 85 3.86 9.70 5.76
CA MET A 85 4.45 10.69 4.87
C MET A 85 5.55 11.51 5.55
N SER A 86 5.36 11.86 6.82
CA SER A 86 6.34 12.62 7.62
C SER A 86 7.60 11.80 7.90
N ILE A 87 7.45 10.54 8.34
CA ILE A 87 8.58 9.69 8.74
C ILE A 87 9.39 9.23 7.52
N VAL A 88 8.70 8.78 6.48
CA VAL A 88 9.35 8.21 5.28
C VAL A 88 9.74 9.27 4.27
N GLY A 89 9.11 10.45 4.31
CA GLY A 89 9.32 11.49 3.31
C GLY A 89 8.68 11.19 1.96
N ALA A 90 7.80 10.20 1.90
CA ALA A 90 7.06 9.82 0.69
C ALA A 90 5.82 10.70 0.51
N THR A 91 6.00 11.93 0.07
CA THR A 91 4.94 12.95 -0.02
C THR A 91 4.25 12.99 -1.39
N ASN A 92 4.82 12.35 -2.41
CA ASN A 92 4.26 12.29 -3.75
C ASN A 92 3.62 10.93 -4.02
N GLN A 93 2.66 10.90 -4.96
CA GLN A 93 2.08 9.65 -5.43
C GLN A 93 3.15 8.77 -6.09
N PRO A 94 3.17 7.44 -5.83
CA PRO A 94 3.95 6.50 -6.61
C PRO A 94 3.34 6.30 -8.01
N LYS A 95 3.99 5.48 -8.84
CA LYS A 95 3.40 5.01 -10.10
C LYS A 95 2.12 4.23 -9.84
N LYS A 96 2.15 3.37 -8.82
CA LYS A 96 0.98 2.61 -8.34
C LYS A 96 1.14 2.16 -6.89
N TYR A 97 0.01 1.88 -6.26
CA TYR A 97 -0.09 1.21 -4.97
C TYR A 97 -0.56 -0.22 -5.20
N VAL A 98 0.08 -1.19 -4.57
CA VAL A 98 -0.27 -2.61 -4.70
C VAL A 98 -0.45 -3.26 -3.33
N LYS A 99 -1.38 -4.20 -3.24
CA LYS A 99 -1.46 -5.10 -2.09
C LYS A 99 -0.29 -6.08 -2.12
N ASP A 100 0.18 -6.50 -0.95
CA ASP A 100 1.13 -7.59 -0.89
C ASP A 100 0.52 -8.89 -1.43
N ASP A 101 1.29 -9.56 -2.27
CA ASP A 101 0.93 -10.81 -2.90
C ASP A 101 2.20 -11.61 -3.19
N SER A 102 2.14 -12.93 -3.01
CA SER A 102 3.28 -13.82 -3.29
C SER A 102 3.74 -13.78 -4.74
N SER A 103 2.88 -13.33 -5.66
CA SER A 103 3.19 -13.17 -7.09
C SER A 103 4.01 -11.92 -7.42
N LEU A 104 4.13 -10.95 -6.51
CA LEU A 104 4.95 -9.76 -6.71
C LEU A 104 6.42 -10.15 -6.97
N SER A 105 7.06 -9.45 -7.90
CA SER A 105 8.46 -9.69 -8.28
C SER A 105 9.40 -9.69 -7.06
N ILE A 106 9.20 -8.76 -6.12
CA ILE A 106 10.02 -8.67 -4.91
C ILE A 106 9.93 -9.95 -4.07
N ASN A 107 8.74 -10.51 -3.91
CA ASN A 107 8.51 -11.73 -3.14
C ASN A 107 9.05 -12.98 -3.85
N LYS A 108 8.83 -13.07 -5.16
CA LYS A 108 9.36 -14.17 -5.98
C LYS A 108 10.89 -14.20 -5.98
N GLN A 109 11.52 -13.04 -6.15
CA GLN A 109 12.97 -12.94 -6.13
C GLN A 109 13.55 -13.26 -4.75
N ALA A 110 12.96 -12.71 -3.67
CA ALA A 110 13.41 -13.01 -2.31
C ALA A 110 13.37 -14.51 -2.02
N LYS A 111 12.27 -15.17 -2.37
CA LYS A 111 12.10 -16.61 -2.19
C LYS A 111 13.15 -17.40 -2.95
N LYS A 112 13.33 -17.10 -4.23
CA LYS A 112 14.30 -17.78 -5.09
C LYS A 112 15.74 -17.60 -4.58
N LEU A 113 16.16 -16.36 -4.33
CA LEU A 113 17.51 -16.02 -3.89
C LEU A 113 17.83 -16.61 -2.52
N TYR A 114 16.86 -16.64 -1.62
CA TYR A 114 17.03 -17.27 -0.30
C TYR A 114 17.20 -18.78 -0.40
N GLU A 115 16.40 -19.44 -1.24
CA GLU A 115 16.50 -20.90 -1.46
C GLU A 115 17.84 -21.26 -2.10
N GLU A 116 18.33 -20.46 -3.05
CA GLU A 116 19.65 -20.65 -3.68
C GLU A 116 20.80 -20.47 -2.69
N GLU A 117 20.71 -19.51 -1.78
CA GLU A 117 21.79 -19.19 -0.82
C GLU A 117 21.82 -20.16 0.37
N TYR A 118 20.63 -20.52 0.92
CA TYR A 118 20.52 -21.27 2.16
C TYR A 118 20.03 -22.72 2.01
N GLY A 119 19.62 -23.12 0.82
CA GLY A 119 19.13 -24.48 0.56
C GLY A 119 17.81 -24.85 1.25
N ARG A 120 17.03 -23.85 1.67
CA ARG A 120 15.75 -24.05 2.35
C ARG A 120 14.74 -22.98 1.96
N LYS A 121 13.45 -23.25 2.18
CA LYS A 121 12.36 -22.34 1.84
C LYS A 121 12.33 -21.11 2.74
N LEU A 122 12.11 -19.95 2.13
CA LEU A 122 11.85 -18.70 2.83
C LEU A 122 10.40 -18.65 3.30
N ASP A 123 10.20 -18.34 4.59
CA ASP A 123 8.90 -17.93 5.12
C ASP A 123 8.69 -16.44 4.79
N LEU A 124 7.90 -16.18 3.75
CA LEU A 124 7.65 -14.80 3.27
C LEU A 124 6.99 -13.93 4.32
N ASP A 125 6.09 -14.47 5.15
CA ASP A 125 5.40 -13.70 6.18
C ASP A 125 6.36 -13.18 7.26
N LYS A 126 7.42 -13.91 7.52
CA LYS A 126 8.47 -13.47 8.45
C LYS A 126 9.47 -12.52 7.83
N TRP A 127 9.77 -12.72 6.56
CA TRP A 127 10.72 -11.86 5.85
C TRP A 127 10.08 -10.53 5.47
N ASN A 128 8.83 -10.55 5.02
CA ASN A 128 8.09 -9.41 4.51
C ASN A 128 6.78 -9.22 5.27
N PRO A 129 6.74 -8.38 6.31
CA PRO A 129 5.52 -8.09 7.04
C PRO A 129 4.62 -7.03 6.37
N ALA A 130 4.95 -6.55 5.17
CA ALA A 130 4.18 -5.52 4.49
C ALA A 130 2.80 -6.04 4.06
N ASP A 131 1.80 -5.22 4.26
CA ASP A 131 0.43 -5.48 3.80
C ASP A 131 0.18 -4.81 2.44
N VAL A 132 0.86 -3.68 2.19
CA VAL A 132 0.75 -2.89 0.96
C VAL A 132 2.13 -2.36 0.54
N TRP A 133 2.27 -2.01 -0.75
CA TRP A 133 3.50 -1.47 -1.32
C TRP A 133 3.23 -0.22 -2.14
N LEU A 134 4.14 0.75 -2.06
CA LEU A 134 4.19 1.92 -2.93
C LEU A 134 5.28 1.71 -3.98
N GLU A 135 4.91 1.61 -5.24
CA GLU A 135 5.84 1.41 -6.35
C GLU A 135 6.15 2.74 -7.03
N TYR A 136 7.26 3.35 -6.65
CA TYR A 136 7.81 4.54 -7.33
C TYR A 136 8.68 4.14 -8.52
N LYS A 137 9.39 3.02 -8.41
CA LYS A 137 10.23 2.44 -9.45
C LYS A 137 9.91 0.96 -9.62
N THR A 138 10.01 0.49 -10.84
CA THR A 138 9.89 -0.95 -11.13
C THR A 138 10.99 -1.72 -10.39
N VAL A 139 10.60 -2.82 -9.74
CA VAL A 139 11.55 -3.70 -9.03
C VAL A 139 12.54 -4.28 -10.04
N PRO A 140 13.85 -4.05 -9.87
CA PRO A 140 14.85 -4.62 -10.76
C PRO A 140 15.05 -6.11 -10.49
N THR A 141 15.84 -6.77 -11.33
CA THR A 141 16.29 -8.14 -11.10
C THR A 141 17.58 -8.13 -10.29
N PHE A 142 17.60 -8.83 -9.18
CA PHE A 142 18.75 -8.93 -8.28
C PHE A 142 19.49 -10.25 -8.49
N LYS A 143 20.82 -10.24 -8.28
CA LYS A 143 21.66 -11.44 -8.33
C LYS A 143 21.79 -12.11 -6.98
N THR A 144 21.71 -11.35 -5.88
CA THR A 144 21.86 -11.85 -4.52
C THR A 144 20.75 -11.30 -3.62
N LEU A 145 20.48 -12.01 -2.52
CA LEU A 145 19.54 -11.55 -1.49
C LEU A 145 20.02 -10.25 -0.84
N ALA A 146 21.33 -10.09 -0.66
CA ALA A 146 21.90 -8.86 -0.11
C ALA A 146 21.63 -7.64 -0.99
N GLU A 147 21.76 -7.76 -2.32
CA GLU A 147 21.40 -6.69 -3.26
C GLU A 147 19.93 -6.31 -3.15
N LEU A 148 19.04 -7.29 -3.09
CA LEU A 148 17.60 -7.07 -2.93
C LEU A 148 17.29 -6.32 -1.62
N ASN A 149 17.81 -6.80 -0.50
CA ASN A 149 17.60 -6.17 0.80
C ASN A 149 18.17 -4.73 0.85
N ASN A 150 19.34 -4.51 0.31
CA ASN A 150 19.95 -3.19 0.25
C ASN A 150 19.13 -2.22 -0.61
N TRP A 151 18.57 -2.68 -1.70
CA TRP A 151 17.71 -1.85 -2.55
C TRP A 151 16.41 -1.45 -1.83
N LEU A 152 15.80 -2.37 -1.06
CA LEU A 152 14.61 -2.06 -0.26
C LEU A 152 14.93 -1.07 0.87
N ILE A 153 16.04 -1.24 1.58
CA ILE A 153 16.48 -0.32 2.62
C ILE A 153 16.76 1.07 2.05
N ASP A 154 17.44 1.13 0.92
CA ASP A 154 17.73 2.39 0.22
C ASP A 154 16.44 3.09 -0.24
N SER A 155 15.47 2.33 -0.75
CA SER A 155 14.14 2.85 -1.12
C SER A 155 13.45 3.52 0.07
N LEU A 156 13.48 2.89 1.23
CA LEU A 156 12.88 3.41 2.46
C LEU A 156 13.58 4.70 2.92
N HIS A 157 14.90 4.73 2.91
CA HIS A 157 15.67 5.91 3.31
C HIS A 157 15.49 7.10 2.37
N LYS A 158 15.33 6.85 1.08
CA LYS A 158 15.12 7.90 0.06
C LYS A 158 13.66 8.33 -0.07
N GLY A 159 12.71 7.62 0.53
CA GLY A 159 11.28 7.86 0.33
C GLY A 159 10.82 7.62 -1.12
N THR A 160 11.52 6.77 -1.87
CA THR A 160 11.24 6.42 -3.27
C THR A 160 11.71 5.00 -3.57
N GLY A 161 11.39 4.46 -4.76
CA GLY A 161 11.74 3.09 -5.12
C GLY A 161 10.58 2.14 -4.89
N PHE A 162 10.67 1.25 -3.93
CA PHE A 162 9.62 0.28 -3.58
C PHE A 162 9.50 0.18 -2.06
N ILE A 163 8.40 0.72 -1.52
CA ILE A 163 8.24 0.92 -0.07
C ILE A 163 7.09 0.05 0.44
N GLY A 164 7.41 -0.87 1.34
CA GLY A 164 6.43 -1.69 2.02
C GLY A 164 5.91 -1.04 3.30
N VAL A 165 4.62 -1.18 3.55
CA VAL A 165 3.95 -0.66 4.75
C VAL A 165 3.15 -1.77 5.41
N SER A 166 3.37 -1.97 6.70
CA SER A 166 2.54 -2.85 7.52
C SER A 166 1.47 -2.03 8.24
N LEU A 167 0.23 -2.46 8.12
CA LEU A 167 -0.94 -1.82 8.73
C LEU A 167 -1.38 -2.51 10.02
N LYS A 168 -0.57 -3.45 10.51
CA LYS A 168 -0.84 -4.15 11.77
C LYS A 168 -0.69 -3.20 12.94
N LYS A 169 -1.64 -3.30 13.86
CA LYS A 169 -1.61 -2.55 15.12
C LYS A 169 -0.60 -3.14 16.10
#